data_64891031281fd048b62c6bf9cbf49c55
#
_entry.id   64891031281fd048b62c6bf9cbf49c55
#
_cell.length_a   1.000
_cell.length_b   1.000
_cell.length_c   1.000
_cell.angle_alpha   90.00
_cell.angle_beta   90.00
_cell.angle_gamma   90.00
#
_symmetry.space_group_name_H-M   'P 1'
#
loop_
_entity.id
_entity.type
_entity.pdbx_description
1 polymer ?
#
loop_
_entity_poly.entity_id
_entity_poly.type
_entity_poly.pdbx_seq_one_letter_code
_entity_poly.pdbx_strand_id
1 'polypeptide(L)'
;VSEKGKNKIKKAVEELDYIPNQWIRNLYKKRTGIIGVMTPDIIHPYFSTLWNYLEAELDQYGYNVVICNTRGNQDKEREYLDTLERNLFDGLIVGSAFLSDEYYMNIEKPIISLDRIIPGIPLVTSDHHQGGILAGELFLEKGCKKVMCFSDPTRMELASADSARALIDVMEKHNREVIIESFQWEEVINYQLCMKRTRTLLDQYPDVDGIMALDLCAAAFLKTEKNKKILAYDGTYVTDFNYHSIDSIVQDAKKVAKESVNMLIKLINDQPLKKREVLVPVKYKKGDTL
;
A
#
# COMPACT_ATOMS: atom_id res chain seq x y z
N VAL A 1 -19.01 4.66 -41.42
CA VAL A 1 -18.59 3.52 -42.25
C VAL A 1 -19.77 2.55 -42.33
N SER A 2 -20.20 2.13 -43.56
CA SER A 2 -21.29 1.17 -43.70
C SER A 2 -20.90 -0.21 -43.13
N GLU A 3 -21.90 -1.03 -42.73
CA GLU A 3 -21.64 -2.40 -42.23
C GLU A 3 -20.86 -3.26 -43.27
N LYS A 4 -21.16 -3.08 -44.56
CA LYS A 4 -20.43 -3.73 -45.65
C LYS A 4 -18.96 -3.30 -45.72
N GLY A 5 -18.64 -2.03 -45.36
CA GLY A 5 -17.27 -1.52 -45.27
C GLY A 5 -16.53 -2.07 -44.08
N LYS A 6 -17.18 -2.14 -42.91
CA LYS A 6 -16.60 -2.73 -41.68
C LYS A 6 -16.24 -4.21 -41.89
N ASN A 7 -17.14 -4.99 -42.54
CA ASN A 7 -16.88 -6.41 -42.79
C ASN A 7 -15.72 -6.64 -43.77
N LYS A 8 -15.57 -5.77 -44.82
CA LYS A 8 -14.41 -5.84 -45.72
C LYS A 8 -13.09 -5.56 -44.99
N ILE A 9 -13.07 -4.53 -44.12
CA ILE A 9 -11.89 -4.19 -43.33
C ILE A 9 -11.54 -5.33 -42.38
N LYS A 10 -12.53 -5.89 -41.67
CA LYS A 10 -12.33 -7.01 -40.76
C LYS A 10 -11.73 -8.23 -41.47
N LYS A 11 -12.25 -8.58 -42.65
CA LYS A 11 -11.73 -9.68 -43.45
C LYS A 11 -10.29 -9.43 -43.92
N ALA A 12 -9.98 -8.21 -44.39
CA ALA A 12 -8.62 -7.85 -44.78
C ALA A 12 -7.62 -7.87 -43.59
N VAL A 13 -8.06 -7.45 -42.40
CA VAL A 13 -7.26 -7.55 -41.17
C VAL A 13 -6.95 -9.00 -40.84
N GLU A 14 -7.94 -9.90 -40.95
CA GLU A 14 -7.77 -11.35 -40.70
C GLU A 14 -6.87 -12.00 -41.77
N GLU A 15 -7.08 -11.69 -43.07
CA GLU A 15 -6.30 -12.26 -44.18
C GLU A 15 -4.82 -11.81 -44.18
N LEU A 16 -4.54 -10.60 -43.68
CA LEU A 16 -3.18 -10.04 -43.62
C LEU A 16 -2.48 -10.26 -42.30
N ASP A 17 -3.12 -10.95 -41.37
CA ASP A 17 -2.65 -11.09 -39.96
C ASP A 17 -2.20 -9.73 -39.38
N TYR A 18 -2.94 -8.66 -39.72
CA TYR A 18 -2.59 -7.31 -39.34
C TYR A 18 -3.03 -7.03 -37.92
N ILE A 19 -2.04 -6.82 -37.03
CA ILE A 19 -2.27 -6.36 -35.66
C ILE A 19 -2.37 -4.82 -35.68
N PRO A 20 -3.57 -4.24 -35.44
CA PRO A 20 -3.72 -2.79 -35.42
C PRO A 20 -2.83 -2.16 -34.34
N ASN A 21 -2.06 -1.15 -34.72
CA ASN A 21 -1.24 -0.41 -33.76
C ASN A 21 -2.14 0.26 -32.71
N GLN A 22 -2.03 -0.22 -31.48
CA GLN A 22 -2.82 0.25 -30.34
C GLN A 22 -2.60 1.76 -30.09
N TRP A 23 -1.38 2.27 -30.33
CA TRP A 23 -1.04 3.69 -30.19
C TRP A 23 -1.87 4.58 -31.12
N ILE A 24 -2.08 4.17 -32.36
CA ILE A 24 -2.92 4.93 -33.32
C ILE A 24 -4.37 4.95 -32.87
N ARG A 25 -4.91 3.84 -32.35
CA ARG A 25 -6.27 3.78 -31.82
C ARG A 25 -6.43 4.67 -30.56
N ASN A 26 -5.42 4.68 -29.71
CA ASN A 26 -5.39 5.45 -28.47
C ASN A 26 -5.27 6.95 -28.74
N LEU A 27 -4.51 7.34 -29.79
CA LEU A 27 -4.39 8.73 -30.24
C LEU A 27 -5.77 9.34 -30.59
N TYR A 28 -6.61 8.57 -31.32
CA TYR A 28 -7.98 9.00 -31.62
C TYR A 28 -8.89 9.09 -30.40
N LYS A 29 -8.62 8.29 -29.36
CA LYS A 29 -9.36 8.32 -28.10
C LYS A 29 -8.81 9.36 -27.10
N LYS A 30 -7.70 10.02 -27.40
CA LYS A 30 -6.93 10.88 -26.48
C LYS A 30 -6.59 10.19 -25.16
N ARG A 31 -6.33 8.88 -25.22
CA ARG A 31 -5.98 8.03 -24.06
C ARG A 31 -4.87 7.07 -24.43
N THR A 32 -3.98 6.79 -23.46
CA THR A 32 -2.88 5.84 -23.65
C THR A 32 -3.30 4.40 -23.36
N GLY A 33 -4.31 4.21 -22.53
CA GLY A 33 -4.69 2.91 -21.99
C GLY A 33 -3.69 2.40 -20.93
N ILE A 34 -2.91 3.31 -20.33
CA ILE A 34 -1.88 2.97 -19.36
C ILE A 34 -2.13 3.72 -18.06
N ILE A 35 -2.09 3.00 -16.95
CA ILE A 35 -2.08 3.56 -15.59
C ILE A 35 -0.74 3.28 -14.94
N GLY A 36 -0.12 4.32 -14.37
CA GLY A 36 1.03 4.17 -13.50
C GLY A 36 0.58 3.79 -12.07
N VAL A 37 1.28 2.85 -11.44
CA VAL A 37 1.13 2.59 -10.02
C VAL A 37 2.49 2.76 -9.36
N MET A 38 2.60 3.76 -8.52
CA MET A 38 3.85 4.19 -7.90
C MET A 38 3.90 3.74 -6.45
N THR A 39 4.92 2.95 -6.11
CA THR A 39 5.13 2.43 -4.76
C THR A 39 6.60 2.56 -4.36
N PRO A 40 6.90 2.59 -3.04
CA PRO A 40 8.29 2.66 -2.58
C PRO A 40 9.10 1.43 -2.96
N ASP A 41 8.51 0.23 -2.87
CA ASP A 41 9.17 -1.00 -3.33
C ASP A 41 8.15 -2.11 -3.62
N ILE A 42 8.40 -2.88 -4.67
CA ILE A 42 7.57 -4.02 -5.08
C ILE A 42 7.90 -5.32 -4.31
N ILE A 43 9.04 -5.37 -3.62
CA ILE A 43 9.44 -6.55 -2.83
C ILE A 43 8.62 -6.63 -1.53
N HIS A 44 8.15 -5.48 -1.03
CA HIS A 44 7.37 -5.46 0.20
C HIS A 44 6.06 -6.23 0.03
N PRO A 45 5.74 -7.22 0.90
CA PRO A 45 4.61 -8.13 0.72
C PRO A 45 3.25 -7.43 0.56
N TYR A 46 3.01 -6.35 1.31
CA TYR A 46 1.78 -5.58 1.17
C TYR A 46 1.67 -4.93 -0.22
N PHE A 47 2.74 -4.26 -0.67
CA PHE A 47 2.70 -3.62 -1.98
C PHE A 47 2.61 -4.63 -3.13
N SER A 48 3.33 -5.75 -3.07
CA SER A 48 3.21 -6.82 -4.08
C SER A 48 1.80 -7.42 -4.12
N THR A 49 1.17 -7.60 -2.97
CA THR A 49 -0.22 -8.06 -2.86
C THR A 49 -1.20 -7.03 -3.43
N LEU A 50 -1.03 -5.76 -3.07
CA LEU A 50 -1.85 -4.66 -3.57
C LEU A 50 -1.71 -4.51 -5.10
N TRP A 51 -0.49 -4.64 -5.64
CA TRP A 51 -0.21 -4.64 -7.07
C TRP A 51 -1.03 -5.68 -7.82
N ASN A 52 -1.04 -6.91 -7.33
CA ASN A 52 -1.81 -8.00 -7.93
C ASN A 52 -3.30 -7.67 -8.04
N TYR A 53 -3.87 -7.02 -7.02
CA TYR A 53 -5.28 -6.62 -7.06
C TYR A 53 -5.54 -5.38 -7.90
N LEU A 54 -4.63 -4.41 -7.91
CA LEU A 54 -4.75 -3.20 -8.75
C LEU A 54 -4.70 -3.56 -10.23
N GLU A 55 -3.79 -4.43 -10.62
CA GLU A 55 -3.69 -4.91 -12.00
C GLU A 55 -5.00 -5.61 -12.43
N ALA A 56 -5.48 -6.58 -11.63
CA ALA A 56 -6.71 -7.31 -11.93
C ALA A 56 -7.97 -6.41 -11.98
N GLU A 57 -8.05 -5.36 -11.16
CA GLU A 57 -9.16 -4.39 -11.21
C GLU A 57 -9.03 -3.45 -12.42
N LEU A 58 -7.83 -3.00 -12.80
CA LEU A 58 -7.59 -2.14 -13.96
C LEU A 58 -7.80 -2.86 -15.29
N ASP A 59 -7.47 -4.15 -15.37
CA ASP A 59 -7.70 -4.99 -16.56
C ASP A 59 -9.20 -5.04 -16.92
N GLN A 60 -10.12 -5.05 -15.94
CA GLN A 60 -11.57 -5.02 -16.18
C GLN A 60 -12.02 -3.77 -16.95
N TYR A 61 -11.25 -2.67 -16.86
CA TYR A 61 -11.48 -1.43 -17.59
C TYR A 61 -10.63 -1.32 -18.87
N GLY A 62 -9.83 -2.35 -19.18
CA GLY A 62 -8.96 -2.40 -20.37
C GLY A 62 -7.70 -1.54 -20.26
N TYR A 63 -7.23 -1.28 -19.04
CA TYR A 63 -5.98 -0.58 -18.79
C TYR A 63 -4.81 -1.54 -18.55
N ASN A 64 -3.68 -1.22 -19.17
CA ASN A 64 -2.40 -1.83 -18.81
C ASN A 64 -1.78 -1.06 -17.64
N VAL A 65 -1.02 -1.77 -16.79
CA VAL A 65 -0.37 -1.20 -15.62
C VAL A 65 1.14 -1.09 -15.83
N VAL A 66 1.71 0.06 -15.48
CA VAL A 66 3.16 0.27 -15.42
C VAL A 66 3.59 0.37 -13.96
N ILE A 67 4.54 -0.47 -13.58
CA ILE A 67 5.17 -0.45 -12.26
C ILE A 67 6.12 0.73 -12.15
N CYS A 68 5.79 1.68 -11.30
CA CYS A 68 6.59 2.85 -10.98
C CYS A 68 7.29 2.64 -9.62
N ASN A 69 8.32 1.79 -9.59
CA ASN A 69 9.07 1.49 -8.38
C ASN A 69 10.10 2.59 -8.07
N THR A 70 9.83 3.41 -7.04
CA THR A 70 10.68 4.56 -6.70
C THR A 70 11.93 4.18 -5.93
N ARG A 71 11.91 3.10 -5.16
CA ARG A 71 13.00 2.68 -4.24
C ARG A 71 13.43 3.80 -3.30
N GLY A 72 12.49 4.60 -2.84
CA GLY A 72 12.79 5.75 -1.98
C GLY A 72 13.48 6.94 -2.67
N ASN A 73 13.57 6.94 -4.01
CA ASN A 73 14.29 7.95 -4.76
C ASN A 73 13.32 9.05 -5.24
N GLN A 74 13.55 10.28 -4.79
CA GLN A 74 12.74 11.46 -5.13
C GLN A 74 12.80 11.81 -6.63
N ASP A 75 13.94 11.63 -7.28
CA ASP A 75 14.06 11.96 -8.71
C ASP A 75 13.23 10.99 -9.57
N LYS A 76 13.18 9.70 -9.19
CA LYS A 76 12.29 8.74 -9.84
C LYS A 76 10.82 9.05 -9.60
N GLU A 77 10.46 9.46 -8.40
CA GLU A 77 9.09 9.87 -8.08
C GLU A 77 8.68 11.05 -8.96
N ARG A 78 9.56 12.05 -9.12
CA ARG A 78 9.34 13.20 -10.02
C ARG A 78 9.22 12.77 -11.49
N GLU A 79 10.09 11.88 -11.97
CA GLU A 79 10.07 11.37 -13.35
C GLU A 79 8.72 10.70 -13.68
N TYR A 80 8.14 9.95 -12.74
CA TYR A 80 6.82 9.35 -12.92
C TYR A 80 5.68 10.38 -12.94
N LEU A 81 5.76 11.43 -12.12
CA LEU A 81 4.81 12.56 -12.18
C LEU A 81 4.92 13.30 -13.53
N ASP A 82 6.13 13.57 -14.01
CA ASP A 82 6.37 14.15 -15.33
C ASP A 82 5.77 13.26 -16.45
N THR A 83 5.86 11.95 -16.30
CA THR A 83 5.30 10.99 -17.26
C THR A 83 3.77 11.13 -17.33
N LEU A 84 3.11 11.33 -16.19
CA LEU A 84 1.68 11.61 -16.13
C LEU A 84 1.34 12.94 -16.79
N GLU A 85 2.08 14.02 -16.49
CA GLU A 85 1.84 15.35 -17.05
C GLU A 85 2.01 15.39 -18.58
N ARG A 86 2.98 14.62 -19.09
CA ARG A 86 3.21 14.43 -20.54
C ARG A 86 2.15 13.56 -21.22
N ASN A 87 1.09 13.16 -20.54
CA ASN A 87 0.01 12.28 -21.03
C ASN A 87 0.50 10.91 -21.54
N LEU A 88 1.55 10.36 -20.93
CA LEU A 88 1.99 8.99 -21.17
C LEU A 88 1.28 7.99 -20.25
N PHE A 89 0.68 8.47 -19.18
CA PHE A 89 -0.29 7.77 -18.34
C PHE A 89 -1.63 8.48 -18.39
N ASP A 90 -2.73 7.73 -18.39
CA ASP A 90 -4.09 8.28 -18.26
C ASP A 90 -4.44 8.61 -16.81
N GLY A 91 -3.71 8.04 -15.87
CA GLY A 91 -3.82 8.29 -14.44
C GLY A 91 -2.71 7.64 -13.65
N LEU A 92 -2.60 8.02 -12.38
CA LEU A 92 -1.56 7.53 -11.47
C LEU A 92 -2.17 7.17 -10.10
N ILE A 93 -1.77 6.02 -9.56
CA ILE A 93 -2.02 5.62 -8.18
C ILE A 93 -0.70 5.74 -7.42
N VAL A 94 -0.69 6.55 -6.35
CA VAL A 94 0.54 6.92 -5.63
C VAL A 94 0.54 6.34 -4.23
N GLY A 95 1.42 5.37 -3.98
CA GLY A 95 1.73 4.83 -2.64
C GLY A 95 3.14 5.20 -2.17
N SER A 96 3.85 6.07 -2.89
CA SER A 96 5.18 6.59 -2.53
C SER A 96 5.06 8.00 -1.94
N ALA A 97 5.96 8.39 -1.05
CA ALA A 97 5.82 9.63 -0.28
C ALA A 97 7.18 10.26 0.05
N PHE A 98 8.01 10.49 -0.95
CA PHE A 98 9.34 11.07 -0.76
C PHE A 98 9.46 12.52 -1.25
N LEU A 99 8.65 12.95 -2.22
CA LEU A 99 8.55 14.34 -2.65
C LEU A 99 7.66 15.15 -1.69
N SER A 100 7.86 16.46 -1.63
CA SER A 100 6.95 17.34 -0.90
C SER A 100 5.58 17.45 -1.60
N ASP A 101 4.53 17.82 -0.86
CA ASP A 101 3.16 17.92 -1.37
C ASP A 101 3.03 18.91 -2.53
N GLU A 102 3.88 19.95 -2.55
CA GLU A 102 3.87 20.98 -3.59
C GLU A 102 4.03 20.40 -5.02
N TYR A 103 4.77 19.31 -5.18
CA TYR A 103 4.91 18.64 -6.47
C TYR A 103 3.61 18.01 -6.96
N TYR A 104 2.76 17.59 -6.03
CA TYR A 104 1.49 16.94 -6.35
C TYR A 104 0.33 17.92 -6.51
N MET A 105 0.34 19.02 -5.73
CA MET A 105 -0.78 19.98 -5.68
C MET A 105 -1.03 20.70 -7.02
N ASN A 106 -0.03 20.78 -7.88
CA ASN A 106 -0.12 21.46 -9.17
C ASN A 106 -0.51 20.50 -10.32
N ILE A 107 -0.73 19.22 -10.03
CA ILE A 107 -1.07 18.22 -11.04
C ILE A 107 -2.59 18.17 -11.25
N GLU A 108 -3.04 18.59 -12.43
CA GLU A 108 -4.46 18.55 -12.82
C GLU A 108 -4.91 17.20 -13.42
N LYS A 109 -4.00 16.22 -13.45
CA LYS A 109 -4.26 14.90 -14.02
C LYS A 109 -4.91 13.95 -13.00
N PRO A 110 -5.59 12.88 -13.47
CA PRO A 110 -6.17 11.89 -12.58
C PRO A 110 -5.12 11.23 -11.69
N ILE A 111 -5.19 11.51 -10.40
CA ILE A 111 -4.28 10.95 -9.37
C ILE A 111 -5.10 10.49 -8.16
N ILE A 112 -4.72 9.35 -7.60
CA ILE A 112 -5.23 8.82 -6.33
C ILE A 112 -4.05 8.55 -5.41
N SER A 113 -4.13 8.99 -4.18
CA SER A 113 -3.15 8.68 -3.15
C SER A 113 -3.56 7.43 -2.35
N LEU A 114 -2.55 6.62 -2.03
CA LEU A 114 -2.64 5.49 -1.10
C LEU A 114 -1.81 5.83 0.12
N ASP A 115 -2.42 5.76 1.29
CA ASP A 115 -1.78 5.99 2.60
C ASP A 115 -1.24 7.41 2.85
N ARG A 116 -0.81 8.15 1.84
CA ARG A 116 -0.32 9.52 2.00
C ARG A 116 -1.44 10.53 1.87
N ILE A 117 -1.57 11.40 2.87
CA ILE A 117 -2.51 12.53 2.88
C ILE A 117 -1.89 13.69 2.11
N ILE A 118 -2.34 13.92 0.87
CA ILE A 118 -1.88 15.03 0.03
C ILE A 118 -3.05 16.00 -0.18
N PRO A 119 -2.90 17.28 0.18
CA PRO A 119 -3.98 18.27 0.00
C PRO A 119 -4.50 18.29 -1.44
N GLY A 120 -5.83 18.16 -1.60
CA GLY A 120 -6.48 18.19 -2.91
C GLY A 120 -6.47 16.90 -3.70
N ILE A 121 -5.69 15.89 -3.34
CA ILE A 121 -5.68 14.57 -3.98
C ILE A 121 -6.59 13.59 -3.23
N PRO A 122 -7.45 12.84 -3.93
CA PRO A 122 -8.28 11.83 -3.29
C PRO A 122 -7.44 10.70 -2.67
N LEU A 123 -7.86 10.25 -1.50
CA LEU A 123 -7.17 9.26 -0.68
C LEU A 123 -8.00 7.98 -0.56
N VAL A 124 -7.35 6.84 -0.73
CA VAL A 124 -7.86 5.54 -0.31
C VAL A 124 -6.81 4.90 0.59
N THR A 125 -7.17 4.56 1.81
CA THR A 125 -6.27 3.96 2.78
C THR A 125 -7.00 2.97 3.67
N SER A 126 -6.26 2.13 4.39
CA SER A 126 -6.82 1.31 5.47
C SER A 126 -7.21 2.19 6.66
N ASP A 127 -8.18 1.76 7.45
CA ASP A 127 -8.52 2.41 8.74
C ASP A 127 -7.45 2.07 9.77
N HIS A 128 -6.34 2.79 9.69
CA HIS A 128 -5.19 2.57 10.56
C HIS A 128 -5.48 2.93 12.01
N HIS A 129 -6.37 3.90 12.26
CA HIS A 129 -6.81 4.21 13.62
C HIS A 129 -7.50 3.00 14.28
N GLN A 130 -8.46 2.39 13.57
CA GLN A 130 -9.09 1.15 14.02
C GLN A 130 -8.05 0.03 14.24
N GLY A 131 -7.05 -0.06 13.34
CA GLY A 131 -5.96 -1.05 13.45
C GLY A 131 -5.15 -0.89 14.73
N GLY A 132 -4.82 0.33 15.10
CA GLY A 132 -4.11 0.64 16.35
C GLY A 132 -4.93 0.34 17.60
N ILE A 133 -6.24 0.66 17.60
CA ILE A 133 -7.15 0.31 18.70
C ILE A 133 -7.21 -1.21 18.87
N LEU A 134 -7.45 -1.96 17.79
CA LEU A 134 -7.51 -3.43 17.84
C LEU A 134 -6.21 -4.03 18.37
N ALA A 135 -5.07 -3.52 17.92
CA ALA A 135 -3.76 -3.98 18.41
C ALA A 135 -3.59 -3.74 19.92
N GLY A 136 -3.94 -2.54 20.40
CA GLY A 136 -3.88 -2.20 21.82
C GLY A 136 -4.77 -3.09 22.68
N GLU A 137 -6.02 -3.31 22.26
CA GLU A 137 -6.98 -4.18 22.95
C GLU A 137 -6.46 -5.64 23.03
N LEU A 138 -5.89 -6.16 21.94
CA LEU A 138 -5.30 -7.50 21.90
C LEU A 138 -4.11 -7.61 22.86
N PHE A 139 -3.19 -6.65 22.89
CA PHE A 139 -2.06 -6.68 23.83
C PHE A 139 -2.52 -6.58 25.28
N LEU A 140 -3.54 -5.79 25.59
CA LEU A 140 -4.13 -5.70 26.91
C LEU A 140 -4.78 -7.03 27.30
N GLU A 141 -5.55 -7.67 26.42
CA GLU A 141 -6.16 -9.00 26.66
C GLU A 141 -5.09 -10.05 26.97
N LYS A 142 -3.94 -10.00 26.30
CA LYS A 142 -2.79 -10.90 26.53
C LYS A 142 -1.92 -10.50 27.73
N GLY A 143 -2.29 -9.45 28.43
CA GLY A 143 -1.63 -9.01 29.65
C GLY A 143 -0.29 -8.28 29.42
N CYS A 144 -0.02 -7.82 28.21
CA CYS A 144 1.20 -7.08 27.90
C CYS A 144 1.29 -5.79 28.72
N LYS A 145 2.49 -5.51 29.24
CA LYS A 145 2.79 -4.32 30.04
C LYS A 145 3.60 -3.31 29.26
N LYS A 146 4.44 -3.78 28.36
CA LYS A 146 5.36 -2.96 27.58
C LYS A 146 5.41 -3.49 26.16
N VAL A 147 4.93 -2.68 25.22
CA VAL A 147 4.81 -3.04 23.81
C VAL A 147 5.78 -2.22 22.97
N MET A 148 6.51 -2.86 22.07
CA MET A 148 7.31 -2.19 21.04
C MET A 148 6.48 -2.12 19.76
N CYS A 149 6.37 -0.91 19.19
CA CYS A 149 5.66 -0.64 17.96
C CYS A 149 6.59 -0.01 16.92
N PHE A 150 6.57 -0.55 15.72
CA PHE A 150 7.39 -0.06 14.59
C PHE A 150 6.58 0.86 13.71
N SER A 151 6.71 2.16 13.95
CA SER A 151 6.07 3.23 13.20
C SER A 151 6.72 4.56 13.57
N ASP A 152 6.43 5.59 12.81
CA ASP A 152 6.74 6.97 13.18
C ASP A 152 5.42 7.76 13.36
N PRO A 153 4.92 7.88 14.61
CA PRO A 153 3.65 8.56 14.88
C PRO A 153 3.69 10.06 14.61
N THR A 154 4.88 10.64 14.40
CA THR A 154 5.05 12.08 14.09
C THR A 154 4.77 12.38 12.61
N ARG A 155 4.76 11.38 11.76
CA ARG A 155 4.51 11.52 10.31
C ARG A 155 3.03 11.71 10.02
N MET A 156 2.53 12.92 10.28
CA MET A 156 1.10 13.26 10.11
C MET A 156 0.61 13.15 8.66
N GLU A 157 1.52 13.20 7.70
CA GLU A 157 1.23 13.03 6.28
C GLU A 157 0.99 11.58 5.87
N LEU A 158 1.29 10.60 6.73
CA LEU A 158 1.01 9.19 6.50
C LEU A 158 -0.17 8.72 7.34
N ALA A 159 -1.19 8.18 6.69
CA ALA A 159 -2.35 7.61 7.38
C ALA A 159 -1.94 6.40 8.24
N SER A 160 -0.95 5.61 7.79
CA SER A 160 -0.42 4.45 8.52
C SER A 160 0.17 4.79 9.88
N ALA A 161 0.69 6.01 10.06
CA ALA A 161 1.19 6.49 11.35
C ALA A 161 0.09 6.57 12.44
N ASP A 162 -1.18 6.64 12.04
CA ASP A 162 -2.30 6.69 12.99
C ASP A 162 -2.49 5.39 13.78
N SER A 163 -2.02 4.27 13.25
CA SER A 163 -2.04 3.00 13.99
C SER A 163 -1.18 3.05 15.26
N ALA A 164 0.00 3.68 15.20
CA ALA A 164 0.84 3.85 16.36
C ALA A 164 0.23 4.83 17.37
N ARG A 165 -0.34 5.95 16.90
CA ARG A 165 -1.01 6.92 17.78
C ARG A 165 -2.16 6.28 18.54
N ALA A 166 -3.03 5.54 17.83
CA ALA A 166 -4.14 4.85 18.46
C ALA A 166 -3.72 3.73 19.41
N LEU A 167 -2.66 2.97 19.06
CA LEU A 167 -2.07 1.99 19.97
C LEU A 167 -1.54 2.64 21.27
N ILE A 168 -0.78 3.75 21.15
CA ILE A 168 -0.27 4.51 22.29
C ILE A 168 -1.44 4.94 23.17
N ASP A 169 -2.46 5.56 22.61
CA ASP A 169 -3.63 6.05 23.35
C ASP A 169 -4.34 4.93 24.13
N VAL A 170 -4.50 3.75 23.55
CA VAL A 170 -5.12 2.59 24.21
C VAL A 170 -4.24 2.08 25.35
N MET A 171 -2.94 1.92 25.12
CA MET A 171 -2.02 1.37 26.10
C MET A 171 -1.81 2.33 27.29
N GLU A 172 -1.60 3.62 27.05
CA GLU A 172 -1.40 4.64 28.09
C GLU A 172 -2.62 4.82 28.99
N LYS A 173 -3.84 4.77 28.44
CA LYS A 173 -5.09 4.77 29.24
C LYS A 173 -5.15 3.66 30.27
N HIS A 174 -4.41 2.56 30.05
CA HIS A 174 -4.34 1.42 30.95
C HIS A 174 -3.02 1.35 31.73
N ASN A 175 -2.26 2.47 31.78
CA ASN A 175 -0.94 2.56 32.43
C ASN A 175 0.05 1.51 31.90
N ARG A 176 0.08 1.32 30.58
CA ARG A 176 1.01 0.46 29.85
C ARG A 176 1.98 1.29 29.02
N GLU A 177 3.20 0.79 28.87
CA GLU A 177 4.26 1.48 28.14
C GLU A 177 4.27 1.07 26.67
N VAL A 178 4.47 2.05 25.77
CA VAL A 178 4.74 1.80 24.35
C VAL A 178 6.11 2.38 23.99
N ILE A 179 6.96 1.55 23.41
CA ILE A 179 8.23 1.97 22.82
C ILE A 179 8.02 2.10 21.33
N ILE A 180 8.34 3.25 20.78
CA ILE A 180 8.32 3.50 19.34
C ILE A 180 9.73 3.31 18.80
N GLU A 181 9.85 2.41 17.82
CA GLU A 181 11.07 2.18 17.07
C GLU A 181 10.75 2.25 15.56
N SER A 182 11.77 2.42 14.75
CA SER A 182 11.64 2.43 13.30
C SER A 182 12.66 1.50 12.65
N PHE A 183 12.26 0.90 11.53
CA PHE A 183 13.16 0.28 10.59
C PHE A 183 13.42 1.24 9.44
N GLN A 184 14.66 1.30 8.99
CA GLN A 184 14.94 1.89 7.68
C GLN A 184 14.35 0.97 6.60
N TRP A 185 13.88 1.55 5.48
CA TRP A 185 13.21 0.77 4.44
C TRP A 185 14.07 -0.41 3.95
N GLU A 186 15.38 -0.20 3.82
CA GLU A 186 16.31 -1.27 3.43
C GLU A 186 16.35 -2.41 4.47
N GLU A 187 16.23 -2.09 5.75
CA GLU A 187 16.20 -3.10 6.82
C GLU A 187 14.95 -3.97 6.75
N VAL A 188 13.80 -3.40 6.33
CA VAL A 188 12.54 -4.15 6.21
C VAL A 188 12.63 -5.22 5.12
N ILE A 189 13.21 -4.88 3.97
CA ILE A 189 13.24 -5.76 2.78
C ILE A 189 14.50 -6.64 2.70
N ASN A 190 15.50 -6.39 3.52
CA ASN A 190 16.74 -7.18 3.57
C ASN A 190 16.75 -8.08 4.81
N TYR A 191 16.62 -9.39 4.58
CA TYR A 191 16.55 -10.39 5.64
C TYR A 191 17.68 -10.27 6.68
N GLN A 192 18.94 -10.11 6.24
CA GLN A 192 20.09 -10.07 7.15
C GLN A 192 20.09 -8.81 8.01
N LEU A 193 19.77 -7.66 7.40
CA LEU A 193 19.67 -6.39 8.12
C LEU A 193 18.49 -6.41 9.10
N CYS A 194 17.34 -6.93 8.68
CA CYS A 194 16.16 -7.09 9.53
C CYS A 194 16.49 -7.96 10.76
N MET A 195 17.09 -9.12 10.56
CA MET A 195 17.48 -10.03 11.64
C MET A 195 18.51 -9.42 12.58
N LYS A 196 19.49 -8.64 12.06
CA LYS A 196 20.48 -7.94 12.88
C LYS A 196 19.79 -6.87 13.75
N ARG A 197 18.94 -6.03 13.14
CA ARG A 197 18.22 -4.98 13.86
C ARG A 197 17.30 -5.56 14.94
N THR A 198 16.56 -6.63 14.61
CA THR A 198 15.69 -7.35 15.56
C THR A 198 16.45 -7.81 16.81
N ARG A 199 17.64 -8.44 16.65
CA ARG A 199 18.46 -8.85 17.78
C ARG A 199 18.92 -7.67 18.63
N THR A 200 19.43 -6.62 17.98
CA THR A 200 19.86 -5.40 18.67
C THR A 200 18.73 -4.81 19.51
N LEU A 201 17.51 -4.76 18.99
CA LEU A 201 16.35 -4.21 19.69
C LEU A 201 15.93 -5.09 20.86
N LEU A 202 15.95 -6.41 20.72
CA LEU A 202 15.64 -7.33 21.83
C LEU A 202 16.67 -7.26 22.95
N ASP A 203 17.95 -7.06 22.62
CA ASP A 203 19.02 -6.84 23.61
C ASP A 203 18.86 -5.49 24.32
N GLN A 204 18.43 -4.45 23.59
CA GLN A 204 18.22 -3.10 24.12
C GLN A 204 16.98 -3.02 25.03
N TYR A 205 15.93 -3.77 24.70
CA TYR A 205 14.64 -3.75 25.40
C TYR A 205 14.22 -5.17 25.86
N PRO A 206 14.95 -5.78 26.80
CA PRO A 206 14.70 -7.15 27.23
C PRO A 206 13.35 -7.33 27.94
N ASP A 207 12.81 -6.26 28.51
CA ASP A 207 11.56 -6.21 29.28
C ASP A 207 10.30 -5.99 28.43
N VAL A 208 10.45 -5.76 27.13
CA VAL A 208 9.31 -5.73 26.20
C VAL A 208 8.65 -7.11 26.16
N ASP A 209 7.33 -7.15 26.29
CA ASP A 209 6.53 -8.39 26.28
C ASP A 209 5.59 -8.50 25.06
N GLY A 210 5.32 -7.38 24.37
CA GLY A 210 4.56 -7.34 23.12
C GLY A 210 5.29 -6.61 22.00
N ILE A 211 5.10 -7.04 20.75
CA ILE A 211 5.75 -6.44 19.56
C ILE A 211 4.72 -6.32 18.44
N MET A 212 4.49 -5.11 17.96
CA MET A 212 3.73 -4.86 16.71
C MET A 212 4.68 -4.41 15.61
N ALA A 213 4.75 -5.17 14.52
CA ALA A 213 5.67 -4.88 13.42
C ALA A 213 5.07 -5.29 12.06
N LEU A 214 5.60 -4.73 10.96
CA LEU A 214 5.26 -5.17 9.61
C LEU A 214 5.56 -6.67 9.44
N ASP A 215 4.83 -7.35 8.57
CA ASP A 215 4.84 -8.82 8.42
C ASP A 215 6.24 -9.46 8.36
N LEU A 216 7.16 -8.90 7.55
CA LEU A 216 8.54 -9.41 7.46
C LEU A 216 9.32 -9.24 8.77
N CYS A 217 9.13 -8.10 9.44
CA CYS A 217 9.78 -7.82 10.72
C CYS A 217 9.17 -8.68 11.84
N ALA A 218 7.85 -8.86 11.86
CA ALA A 218 7.17 -9.75 12.80
C ALA A 218 7.69 -11.18 12.68
N ALA A 219 7.85 -11.68 11.44
CA ALA A 219 8.44 -12.98 11.18
C ALA A 219 9.91 -13.08 11.64
N ALA A 220 10.69 -11.98 11.54
CA ALA A 220 12.06 -11.93 12.03
C ALA A 220 12.10 -11.96 13.59
N PHE A 221 11.21 -11.24 14.25
CA PHE A 221 11.07 -11.29 15.72
C PHE A 221 10.69 -12.69 16.19
N LEU A 222 9.72 -13.33 15.55
CA LEU A 222 9.28 -14.69 15.88
C LEU A 222 10.42 -15.72 15.76
N LYS A 223 11.31 -15.57 14.78
CA LYS A 223 12.51 -16.43 14.65
C LYS A 223 13.56 -16.20 15.73
N THR A 224 13.64 -14.99 16.26
CA THR A 224 14.67 -14.61 17.23
C THR A 224 14.21 -14.88 18.66
N GLU A 225 12.96 -14.65 18.99
CA GLU A 225 12.40 -14.75 20.34
C GLU A 225 10.98 -15.30 20.30
N LYS A 226 10.76 -16.44 20.96
CA LYS A 226 9.49 -17.16 20.97
C LYS A 226 8.57 -16.84 22.14
N ASN A 227 9.08 -16.14 23.16
CA ASN A 227 8.35 -15.88 24.40
C ASN A 227 7.63 -14.52 24.39
N LYS A 228 7.85 -13.70 23.37
CA LYS A 228 7.18 -12.41 23.19
C LYS A 228 5.87 -12.59 22.44
N LYS A 229 4.88 -11.76 22.76
CA LYS A 229 3.63 -11.66 22.01
C LYS A 229 3.87 -10.86 20.74
N ILE A 230 3.67 -11.46 19.58
CA ILE A 230 3.99 -10.85 18.29
C ILE A 230 2.71 -10.67 17.50
N LEU A 231 2.46 -9.43 17.06
CA LEU A 231 1.34 -9.03 16.20
C LEU A 231 1.91 -8.42 14.93
N ALA A 232 1.62 -9.02 13.79
CA ALA A 232 1.96 -8.47 12.50
C ALA A 232 0.97 -7.36 12.09
N TYR A 233 1.46 -6.38 11.36
CA TYR A 233 0.63 -5.37 10.71
C TYR A 233 0.83 -5.50 9.20
N ASP A 234 -0.23 -5.63 8.45
CA ASP A 234 -0.51 -5.83 7.03
C ASP A 234 -1.29 -7.13 6.79
N GLY A 235 -0.91 -8.24 7.43
CA GLY A 235 -1.61 -9.52 7.37
C GLY A 235 -1.56 -10.19 6.00
N THR A 236 -0.42 -10.08 5.30
CA THR A 236 -0.20 -10.68 3.98
C THR A 236 0.07 -12.18 4.08
N TYR A 237 0.34 -12.81 2.92
CA TYR A 237 0.69 -14.23 2.85
C TYR A 237 1.91 -14.60 3.74
N VAL A 238 2.78 -13.64 4.06
CA VAL A 238 3.96 -13.87 4.92
C VAL A 238 3.55 -14.38 6.29
N THR A 239 2.41 -13.93 6.82
CA THR A 239 1.92 -14.35 8.15
C THR A 239 1.45 -15.80 8.19
N ASP A 240 1.13 -16.39 7.02
CA ASP A 240 0.67 -17.78 6.90
C ASP A 240 1.77 -18.76 6.51
N PHE A 241 2.82 -18.30 5.83
CA PHE A 241 3.92 -19.14 5.34
C PHE A 241 5.04 -19.38 6.37
N ASN A 242 4.77 -19.11 7.64
CA ASN A 242 5.67 -19.45 8.75
C ASN A 242 5.26 -20.79 9.39
N TYR A 243 6.17 -21.38 10.17
CA TYR A 243 5.90 -22.59 10.95
C TYR A 243 4.73 -22.41 11.93
N HIS A 244 4.58 -21.19 12.47
CA HIS A 244 3.42 -20.72 13.21
C HIS A 244 2.74 -19.62 12.41
N SER A 245 1.42 -19.64 12.35
CA SER A 245 0.66 -18.52 11.80
C SER A 245 0.79 -17.32 12.72
N ILE A 246 1.11 -16.15 12.16
CA ILE A 246 1.31 -14.94 12.95
C ILE A 246 -0.03 -14.22 13.11
N ASP A 247 -0.39 -13.91 14.37
CA ASP A 247 -1.51 -13.01 14.67
C ASP A 247 -1.32 -11.69 13.94
N SER A 248 -2.34 -11.18 13.27
CA SER A 248 -2.14 -10.00 12.43
C SER A 248 -3.36 -9.07 12.36
N ILE A 249 -3.07 -7.77 12.24
CA ILE A 249 -4.04 -6.78 11.76
C ILE A 249 -3.95 -6.78 10.24
N VAL A 250 -5.02 -7.23 9.59
CA VAL A 250 -5.08 -7.42 8.15
C VAL A 250 -5.61 -6.19 7.47
N GLN A 251 -4.85 -5.64 6.54
CA GLN A 251 -5.30 -4.64 5.59
C GLN A 251 -5.97 -5.34 4.39
N ASP A 252 -7.19 -4.94 4.05
CA ASP A 252 -7.92 -5.49 2.90
C ASP A 252 -7.41 -4.89 1.58
N ALA A 253 -6.22 -5.34 1.15
CA ALA A 253 -5.57 -4.85 -0.07
C ALA A 253 -6.48 -4.98 -1.31
N LYS A 254 -7.33 -6.02 -1.37
CA LYS A 254 -8.30 -6.19 -2.45
C LYS A 254 -9.32 -5.06 -2.48
N LYS A 255 -9.85 -4.69 -1.32
CA LYS A 255 -10.83 -3.60 -1.22
C LYS A 255 -10.16 -2.25 -1.44
N VAL A 256 -8.94 -2.03 -0.93
CA VAL A 256 -8.15 -0.83 -1.20
C VAL A 256 -7.94 -0.68 -2.72
N ALA A 257 -7.52 -1.73 -3.42
CA ALA A 257 -7.34 -1.72 -4.87
C ALA A 257 -8.64 -1.35 -5.59
N LYS A 258 -9.74 -2.02 -5.27
CA LYS A 258 -11.05 -1.78 -5.88
C LYS A 258 -11.53 -0.34 -5.73
N GLU A 259 -11.45 0.22 -4.51
CA GLU A 259 -11.88 1.61 -4.26
C GLU A 259 -10.97 2.60 -4.99
N SER A 260 -9.65 2.36 -5.00
CA SER A 260 -8.68 3.20 -5.72
C SER A 260 -8.95 3.23 -7.21
N VAL A 261 -9.14 2.07 -7.83
CA VAL A 261 -9.46 1.97 -9.26
C VAL A 261 -10.79 2.63 -9.57
N ASN A 262 -11.83 2.38 -8.78
CA ASN A 262 -13.14 3.00 -8.96
C ASN A 262 -13.08 4.54 -8.91
N MET A 263 -12.28 5.09 -8.00
CA MET A 263 -12.10 6.55 -7.89
C MET A 263 -11.29 7.08 -9.08
N LEU A 264 -10.18 6.41 -9.44
CA LEU A 264 -9.34 6.82 -10.56
C LEU A 264 -10.09 6.82 -11.89
N ILE A 265 -10.87 5.76 -12.16
CA ILE A 265 -11.68 5.65 -13.39
C ILE A 265 -12.73 6.77 -13.48
N LYS A 266 -13.33 7.18 -12.35
CA LYS A 266 -14.23 8.34 -12.33
C LYS A 266 -13.50 9.63 -12.69
N LEU A 267 -12.30 9.86 -12.13
CA LEU A 267 -11.49 11.03 -12.46
C LEU A 267 -11.11 11.06 -13.95
N ILE A 268 -10.67 9.92 -14.49
CA ILE A 268 -10.32 9.78 -15.91
C ILE A 268 -11.53 10.08 -16.84
N ASN A 269 -12.75 9.84 -16.37
CA ASN A 269 -13.99 10.09 -17.10
C ASN A 269 -14.66 11.42 -16.74
N ASP A 270 -13.94 12.34 -16.06
CA ASP A 270 -14.46 13.63 -15.60
C ASP A 270 -15.74 13.53 -14.77
N GLN A 271 -15.90 12.42 -14.04
CA GLN A 271 -17.05 12.17 -13.19
C GLN A 271 -16.79 12.66 -11.75
N PRO A 272 -17.77 13.28 -11.09
CA PRO A 272 -17.60 13.76 -9.72
C PRO A 272 -17.42 12.59 -8.74
N LEU A 273 -16.51 12.76 -7.79
CA LEU A 273 -16.36 11.84 -6.67
C LEU A 273 -17.38 12.19 -5.57
N LYS A 274 -18.14 11.18 -5.11
CA LYS A 274 -19.07 11.35 -3.97
C LYS A 274 -18.30 11.56 -2.65
N LYS A 275 -17.15 10.94 -2.52
CA LYS A 275 -16.21 11.08 -1.40
C LYS A 275 -14.82 11.21 -1.97
N ARG A 276 -13.98 12.02 -1.35
CA ARG A 276 -12.57 12.18 -1.74
C ARG A 276 -11.63 11.37 -0.83
N GLU A 277 -12.18 10.81 0.23
CA GLU A 277 -11.46 9.94 1.16
C GLU A 277 -12.27 8.67 1.42
N VAL A 278 -11.58 7.52 1.37
CA VAL A 278 -12.15 6.21 1.66
C VAL A 278 -11.23 5.49 2.64
N LEU A 279 -11.76 5.24 3.84
CA LEU A 279 -11.13 4.39 4.84
C LEU A 279 -11.66 2.96 4.70
N VAL A 280 -10.76 2.02 4.46
CA VAL A 280 -11.08 0.60 4.32
C VAL A 280 -10.88 -0.08 5.67
N PRO A 281 -11.92 -0.67 6.28
CA PRO A 281 -11.79 -1.33 7.58
C PRO A 281 -10.73 -2.42 7.58
N VAL A 282 -9.96 -2.48 8.65
CA VAL A 282 -9.02 -3.57 8.92
C VAL A 282 -9.69 -4.65 9.77
N LYS A 283 -9.03 -5.83 9.88
CA LYS A 283 -9.55 -6.97 10.65
C LYS A 283 -8.42 -7.64 11.42
N TYR A 284 -8.75 -8.16 12.58
CA TYR A 284 -7.87 -9.09 13.27
C TYR A 284 -7.98 -10.49 12.65
N LYS A 285 -6.84 -11.09 12.37
CA LYS A 285 -6.68 -12.49 11.97
C LYS A 285 -5.90 -13.21 13.06
N LYS A 286 -6.56 -14.17 13.69
CA LYS A 286 -5.97 -14.99 14.74
C LYS A 286 -4.89 -15.90 14.16
N GLY A 287 -3.76 -15.95 14.85
CA GLY A 287 -2.65 -16.88 14.63
C GLY A 287 -2.29 -17.61 15.95
N ASP A 288 -1.00 -17.87 16.11
CA ASP A 288 -0.43 -18.65 17.23
C ASP A 288 0.59 -17.83 18.04
N THR A 289 0.67 -16.51 17.85
CA THR A 289 1.79 -15.69 18.36
C THR A 289 1.40 -14.68 19.43
N LEU A 290 0.09 -14.55 19.75
CA LEU A 290 -0.44 -13.74 20.85
C LEU A 290 -0.89 -14.57 22.05
#